data_8b8ac11c30648955aead5c26314c3638
#
_entry.id   8b8ac11c30648955aead5c26314c3638
#
_cell.length_a   1.000
_cell.length_b   1.000
_cell.length_c   1.000
_cell.angle_alpha   90.00
_cell.angle_beta   90.00
_cell.angle_gamma   90.00
#
_symmetry.space_group_name_H-M   'P 1'
#
loop_
_entity.id
_entity.type
_entity.pdbx_description
1 polymer ?
#
loop_
_entity_poly.entity_id
_entity_poly.type
_entity_poly.pdbx_seq_one_letter_code
_entity_poly.pdbx_strand_id
1 'polypeptide(L)'
;MTDHTPLALTRRTMLAATALSLAAPRAFAQAAADVRIGLIVPLSGLYARPGAVMRMGAEMGVDHINSAGGVKALGGAKLKLVVIDCGDTTEKAKNAAQRMVAQETDLVAASGAYLSSFTLAVTEVTERAQLPVLTLSYSDLITDRGFKYVFQTSATAGSQARQALPLLMKLAETASGKRPKTVAIIGDNTASSVASVKPMREGLLKELGLELVMDETFTPPLSDATPLVQKVRASRPDMLFFLPTVISDGKLILEKMNEFGLGQGRIPTISFGIAIAEPDILQTISPDLLQGVITCVGSWATKGHEDLVKELKTRFNEPWMTQNAISTYGDMWLIKEALEKAGKADKLAVAEALRTMDGGPSKYYPGGILKFDEKGRRVDAEMTVVQWQKGIPVTVFPQKLAVAEPFWPKR
;
A
#
# COMPACT_ATOMS: atom_id res chain seq x y z
N MET A 1 26.83 43.70 83.16
CA MET A 1 27.58 44.39 82.11
C MET A 1 27.93 43.33 81.10
N THR A 2 27.07 43.13 80.06
CA THR A 2 27.24 42.19 79.01
C THR A 2 27.34 42.96 77.68
N ASP A 3 28.51 42.89 77.11
CA ASP A 3 28.91 43.62 75.92
C ASP A 3 28.45 42.85 74.69
N HIS A 4 27.59 43.43 73.86
CA HIS A 4 27.11 42.88 72.61
C HIS A 4 27.79 43.62 71.46
N THR A 5 28.81 43.01 70.85
CA THR A 5 29.42 43.52 69.63
C THR A 5 28.71 42.91 68.40
N PRO A 6 28.17 43.69 67.44
CA PRO A 6 27.58 43.13 66.22
C PRO A 6 28.65 42.77 65.18
N LEU A 7 28.55 41.54 64.63
CA LEU A 7 29.37 41.09 63.55
C LEU A 7 28.97 41.82 62.27
N ALA A 8 29.85 42.63 61.73
CA ALA A 8 29.69 43.31 60.45
C ALA A 8 30.01 42.34 59.31
N LEU A 9 28.99 41.94 58.53
CA LEU A 9 29.14 41.22 57.30
C LEU A 9 29.70 42.11 56.20
N THR A 10 30.94 41.84 55.77
CA THR A 10 31.61 42.60 54.75
C THR A 10 31.09 42.28 53.35
N ARG A 11 31.04 43.27 52.44
CA ARG A 11 30.57 43.21 51.06
C ARG A 11 31.24 42.10 50.19
N ARG A 12 32.30 41.50 50.70
CA ARG A 12 33.01 40.39 49.99
C ARG A 12 32.36 39.03 50.18
N THR A 13 31.56 38.83 51.20
CA THR A 13 30.85 37.55 51.43
C THR A 13 29.53 37.44 50.65
N MET A 14 28.95 38.54 50.16
CA MET A 14 27.75 38.53 49.35
C MET A 14 28.02 38.25 47.85
N LEU A 15 29.24 38.47 47.37
CA LEU A 15 29.60 38.20 45.97
C LEU A 15 29.99 36.73 45.66
N ALA A 16 30.26 35.95 46.72
CA ALA A 16 30.57 34.52 46.56
C ALA A 16 29.32 33.61 46.50
N ALA A 17 28.15 34.07 46.96
CA ALA A 17 26.91 33.28 46.96
C ALA A 17 26.11 33.40 45.67
N THR A 18 26.39 34.40 44.82
CA THR A 18 25.69 34.62 43.54
C THR A 18 26.39 33.93 42.31
N ALA A 19 27.59 33.42 42.48
CA ALA A 19 28.34 32.77 41.41
C ALA A 19 28.12 31.23 41.30
N LEU A 20 27.45 30.61 42.31
CA LEU A 20 27.20 29.16 42.30
C LEU A 20 25.86 28.73 41.69
N SER A 21 25.01 29.65 41.27
CA SER A 21 23.67 29.31 40.73
C SER A 21 23.58 29.28 39.18
N LEU A 22 24.69 29.42 38.48
CA LEU A 22 24.70 29.45 36.99
C LEU A 22 25.39 28.24 36.31
N ALA A 23 25.82 27.25 37.10
CA ALA A 23 26.35 26.00 36.57
C ALA A 23 25.35 24.84 36.80
N ALA A 24 24.07 25.01 36.40
CA ALA A 24 23.24 23.85 36.11
C ALA A 24 23.89 23.15 34.90
N PRO A 25 24.33 21.91 35.02
CA PRO A 25 24.76 21.18 33.83
C PRO A 25 23.57 21.21 32.87
N ARG A 26 23.71 21.92 31.75
CA ARG A 26 22.86 21.63 30.59
C ARG A 26 23.10 20.16 30.30
N ALA A 27 22.19 19.30 30.77
CA ALA A 27 22.11 17.96 30.30
C ALA A 27 21.93 18.12 28.78
N PHE A 28 23.02 17.95 28.03
CA PHE A 28 22.90 17.72 26.61
C PHE A 28 22.02 16.49 26.51
N ALA A 29 20.75 16.70 26.19
CA ALA A 29 19.86 15.58 25.85
C ALA A 29 20.60 14.85 24.75
N GLN A 30 21.15 13.69 25.07
CA GLN A 30 21.79 12.83 24.09
C GLN A 30 20.76 12.63 22.99
N ALA A 31 21.08 13.03 21.77
CA ALA A 31 20.17 12.86 20.66
C ALA A 31 19.72 11.40 20.63
N ALA A 32 18.41 11.18 20.64
CA ALA A 32 17.87 9.84 20.57
C ALA A 32 18.44 9.13 19.34
N ALA A 33 18.87 7.87 19.51
CA ALA A 33 19.40 7.10 18.38
C ALA A 33 18.32 6.93 17.31
N ASP A 34 18.72 7.00 16.04
CA ASP A 34 17.83 6.78 14.92
C ASP A 34 17.22 5.36 14.98
N VAL A 35 15.94 5.26 14.59
CA VAL A 35 15.22 3.99 14.49
C VAL A 35 15.23 3.56 13.03
N ARG A 36 15.80 2.39 12.74
CA ARG A 36 15.97 1.89 11.38
C ARG A 36 14.79 1.02 10.95
N ILE A 37 14.24 1.32 9.75
CA ILE A 37 13.10 0.62 9.15
C ILE A 37 13.52 0.15 7.77
N GLY A 38 13.29 -1.15 7.48
CA GLY A 38 13.52 -1.73 6.17
C GLY A 38 12.42 -1.37 5.16
N LEU A 39 12.81 -1.06 3.94
CA LEU A 39 11.91 -1.01 2.79
C LEU A 39 12.45 -1.96 1.74
N ILE A 40 11.81 -3.13 1.60
CA ILE A 40 12.20 -4.17 0.64
C ILE A 40 11.25 -4.12 -0.55
N VAL A 41 11.70 -3.59 -1.69
CA VAL A 41 10.86 -3.34 -2.87
C VAL A 41 11.65 -3.63 -4.16
N PRO A 42 10.99 -3.97 -5.28
CA PRO A 42 11.68 -4.15 -6.55
C PRO A 42 12.16 -2.80 -7.08
N LEU A 43 13.47 -2.61 -7.24
CA LEU A 43 14.08 -1.41 -7.82
C LEU A 43 14.82 -1.71 -9.12
N SER A 44 14.82 -2.97 -9.53
CA SER A 44 15.43 -3.44 -10.77
C SER A 44 14.49 -4.41 -11.51
N GLY A 45 14.68 -4.52 -12.85
CA GLY A 45 13.90 -5.42 -13.68
C GLY A 45 12.46 -4.98 -13.94
N LEU A 46 11.59 -5.96 -14.23
CA LEU A 46 10.23 -5.75 -14.74
C LEU A 46 9.32 -4.93 -13.80
N TYR A 47 9.57 -4.97 -12.51
CA TYR A 47 8.74 -4.33 -11.48
C TYR A 47 9.43 -3.13 -10.83
N ALA A 48 10.51 -2.60 -11.44
CA ALA A 48 11.27 -1.48 -10.88
C ALA A 48 10.42 -0.23 -10.67
N ARG A 49 9.50 0.05 -11.59
CA ARG A 49 8.65 1.26 -11.52
C ARG A 49 7.72 1.29 -10.30
N PRO A 50 6.87 0.28 -10.06
CA PRO A 50 6.08 0.23 -8.83
C PRO A 50 6.92 0.28 -7.56
N GLY A 51 8.08 -0.37 -7.53
CA GLY A 51 9.00 -0.29 -6.40
C GLY A 51 9.55 1.11 -6.14
N ALA A 52 9.88 1.86 -7.21
CA ALA A 52 10.28 3.26 -7.11
C ALA A 52 9.16 4.13 -6.49
N VAL A 53 7.91 3.93 -6.91
CA VAL A 53 6.75 4.66 -6.36
C VAL A 53 6.52 4.31 -4.88
N MET A 54 6.67 3.04 -4.50
CA MET A 54 6.63 2.61 -3.10
C MET A 54 7.71 3.31 -2.27
N ARG A 55 8.92 3.44 -2.81
CA ARG A 55 10.02 4.15 -2.16
C ARG A 55 9.69 5.64 -1.96
N MET A 56 9.15 6.31 -2.97
CA MET A 56 8.73 7.73 -2.86
C MET A 56 7.74 7.94 -1.71
N GLY A 57 6.72 7.06 -1.59
CA GLY A 57 5.76 7.11 -0.50
C GLY A 57 6.39 6.91 0.87
N ALA A 58 7.26 5.93 1.02
CA ALA A 58 7.96 5.66 2.27
C ALA A 58 8.90 6.82 2.67
N GLU A 59 9.66 7.39 1.72
CA GLU A 59 10.52 8.57 1.95
C GLU A 59 9.70 9.77 2.44
N MET A 60 8.57 10.09 1.79
CA MET A 60 7.66 11.15 2.26
C MET A 60 7.14 10.87 3.68
N GLY A 61 6.74 9.63 3.97
CA GLY A 61 6.26 9.24 5.29
C GLY A 61 7.31 9.45 6.38
N VAL A 62 8.53 9.00 6.14
CA VAL A 62 9.67 9.18 7.05
C VAL A 62 9.98 10.66 7.25
N ASP A 63 10.04 11.45 6.18
CA ASP A 63 10.33 12.88 6.25
C ASP A 63 9.26 13.64 7.06
N HIS A 64 7.97 13.33 6.85
CA HIS A 64 6.88 13.95 7.61
C HIS A 64 6.93 13.58 9.09
N ILE A 65 7.15 12.31 9.42
CA ILE A 65 7.30 11.85 10.80
C ILE A 65 8.47 12.55 11.48
N ASN A 66 9.61 12.62 10.80
CA ASN A 66 10.82 13.24 11.31
C ASN A 66 10.66 14.76 11.52
N SER A 67 9.98 15.44 10.59
CA SER A 67 9.67 16.87 10.66
C SER A 67 8.66 17.16 11.78
N ALA A 68 7.73 16.24 12.06
CA ALA A 68 6.78 16.34 13.18
C ALA A 68 7.37 16.02 14.56
N GLY A 69 8.69 15.80 14.64
CA GLY A 69 9.41 15.56 15.90
C GLY A 69 9.82 14.10 16.14
N GLY A 70 9.63 13.20 15.16
CA GLY A 70 10.02 11.79 15.27
C GLY A 70 9.10 10.97 16.16
N VAL A 71 9.65 9.94 16.80
CA VAL A 71 8.95 9.06 17.74
C VAL A 71 9.06 9.62 19.16
N LYS A 72 7.99 10.20 19.68
CA LYS A 72 7.99 10.91 20.96
C LYS A 72 8.29 10.01 22.14
N ALA A 73 7.73 8.80 22.16
CA ALA A 73 7.99 7.81 23.21
C ALA A 73 9.47 7.38 23.28
N LEU A 74 10.25 7.67 22.23
CA LEU A 74 11.68 7.42 22.14
C LEU A 74 12.52 8.72 22.21
N GLY A 75 12.02 9.75 22.89
CA GLY A 75 12.73 11.03 23.03
C GLY A 75 12.87 11.82 21.72
N GLY A 76 11.99 11.61 20.76
CA GLY A 76 12.03 12.25 19.45
C GLY A 76 12.97 11.56 18.44
N ALA A 77 13.27 10.29 18.65
CA ALA A 77 14.09 9.48 17.73
C ALA A 77 13.59 9.60 16.28
N LYS A 78 14.52 9.80 15.35
CA LYS A 78 14.21 9.93 13.94
C LYS A 78 14.12 8.54 13.28
N LEU A 79 13.23 8.39 12.33
CA LEU A 79 13.16 7.20 11.51
C LEU A 79 14.22 7.29 10.40
N LYS A 80 14.90 6.18 10.14
CA LYS A 80 15.87 6.03 9.05
C LYS A 80 15.46 4.87 8.16
N LEU A 81 15.18 5.18 6.90
CA LEU A 81 14.80 4.19 5.91
C LEU A 81 16.04 3.46 5.38
N VAL A 82 16.00 2.12 5.40
CA VAL A 82 16.98 1.23 4.79
C VAL A 82 16.32 0.58 3.58
N VAL A 83 16.72 1.00 2.39
CA VAL A 83 16.11 0.57 1.13
C VAL A 83 16.85 -0.64 0.58
N ILE A 84 16.12 -1.72 0.28
CA ILE A 84 16.63 -2.98 -0.22
C ILE A 84 15.95 -3.32 -1.54
N ASP A 85 16.73 -3.45 -2.62
CA ASP A 85 16.23 -3.96 -3.89
C ASP A 85 15.97 -5.47 -3.81
N CYS A 86 14.72 -5.88 -3.96
CA CYS A 86 14.32 -7.28 -3.99
C CYS A 86 14.35 -7.91 -5.40
N GLY A 87 14.71 -7.14 -6.42
CA GLY A 87 14.72 -7.61 -7.80
C GLY A 87 13.34 -7.91 -8.37
N ASP A 88 13.30 -8.71 -9.41
CA ASP A 88 12.11 -8.98 -10.22
C ASP A 88 11.68 -10.46 -10.25
N THR A 89 12.28 -11.30 -9.40
CA THR A 89 11.90 -12.71 -9.25
C THR A 89 11.72 -13.10 -7.79
N THR A 90 10.93 -14.14 -7.54
CA THR A 90 10.71 -14.69 -6.20
C THR A 90 12.02 -15.11 -5.54
N GLU A 91 12.95 -15.68 -6.30
CA GLU A 91 14.27 -16.09 -5.80
C GLU A 91 15.12 -14.87 -5.38
N LYS A 92 15.20 -13.84 -6.24
CA LYS A 92 15.91 -12.59 -5.90
C LYS A 92 15.31 -11.95 -4.65
N ALA A 93 13.97 -11.92 -4.52
CA ALA A 93 13.28 -11.38 -3.36
C ALA A 93 13.64 -12.14 -2.06
N LYS A 94 13.68 -13.48 -2.12
CA LYS A 94 14.12 -14.31 -0.99
C LYS A 94 15.58 -14.04 -0.61
N ASN A 95 16.47 -13.99 -1.59
CA ASN A 95 17.89 -13.68 -1.39
C ASN A 95 18.10 -12.28 -0.81
N ALA A 96 17.33 -11.29 -1.27
CA ALA A 96 17.36 -9.92 -0.72
C ALA A 96 16.91 -9.89 0.74
N ALA A 97 15.86 -10.62 1.10
CA ALA A 97 15.40 -10.73 2.48
C ALA A 97 16.46 -11.40 3.38
N GLN A 98 17.14 -12.44 2.89
CA GLN A 98 18.24 -13.09 3.61
C GLN A 98 19.39 -12.12 3.88
N ARG A 99 19.81 -11.34 2.87
CA ARG A 99 20.83 -10.30 3.06
C ARG A 99 20.38 -9.24 4.04
N MET A 100 19.12 -8.77 3.91
CA MET A 100 18.56 -7.76 4.80
C MET A 100 18.64 -8.22 6.28
N VAL A 101 18.14 -9.38 6.62
CA VAL A 101 18.14 -9.84 8.03
C VAL A 101 19.52 -10.18 8.55
N ALA A 102 20.48 -10.54 7.68
CA ALA A 102 21.85 -10.85 8.07
C ALA A 102 22.72 -9.59 8.26
N GLN A 103 22.51 -8.55 7.47
CA GLN A 103 23.34 -7.34 7.44
C GLN A 103 22.75 -6.20 8.26
N GLU A 104 21.42 -6.11 8.33
CA GLU A 104 20.68 -5.03 8.98
C GLU A 104 20.03 -5.52 10.27
N THR A 105 20.85 -5.87 11.25
CA THR A 105 20.41 -6.56 12.49
C THR A 105 19.61 -5.68 13.46
N ASP A 106 19.64 -4.37 13.28
CA ASP A 106 18.98 -3.34 14.11
C ASP A 106 17.67 -2.82 13.51
N LEU A 107 17.16 -3.45 12.43
CA LEU A 107 15.84 -3.13 11.91
C LEU A 107 14.76 -3.52 12.93
N VAL A 108 13.83 -2.59 13.17
CA VAL A 108 12.70 -2.80 14.10
C VAL A 108 11.44 -3.28 13.38
N ALA A 109 11.30 -2.96 12.10
CA ALA A 109 10.23 -3.37 11.21
C ALA A 109 10.68 -3.24 9.75
N ALA A 110 9.91 -3.79 8.81
CA ALA A 110 10.06 -3.55 7.39
C ALA A 110 8.68 -3.37 6.72
N SER A 111 8.68 -2.77 5.53
CA SER A 111 7.52 -2.69 4.63
C SER A 111 7.90 -3.14 3.22
N GLY A 112 6.95 -3.62 2.45
CA GLY A 112 7.15 -3.99 1.03
C GLY A 112 6.40 -5.28 0.69
N ALA A 113 6.85 -5.97 -0.09
CA ALA A 113 7.59 -6.55 -1.16
C ALA A 113 6.82 -6.48 -2.51
N TYR A 114 5.79 -5.69 -2.63
CA TYR A 114 4.98 -5.41 -3.83
C TYR A 114 4.10 -6.60 -4.27
N LEU A 115 4.65 -7.59 -5.00
CA LEU A 115 3.89 -8.74 -5.46
C LEU A 115 3.68 -9.77 -4.35
N SER A 116 2.51 -10.42 -4.34
CA SER A 116 2.23 -11.49 -3.36
C SER A 116 3.23 -12.64 -3.42
N SER A 117 3.73 -13.00 -4.62
CA SER A 117 4.78 -14.02 -4.78
C SER A 117 6.10 -13.63 -4.10
N PHE A 118 6.48 -12.36 -4.20
CA PHE A 118 7.68 -11.83 -3.52
C PHE A 118 7.45 -11.77 -2.01
N THR A 119 6.28 -11.30 -1.59
CA THR A 119 5.90 -11.22 -0.17
C THR A 119 5.90 -12.60 0.49
N LEU A 120 5.38 -13.62 -0.20
CA LEU A 120 5.42 -15.01 0.29
C LEU A 120 6.85 -15.46 0.55
N ALA A 121 7.80 -15.17 -0.35
CA ALA A 121 9.20 -15.55 -0.22
C ALA A 121 9.95 -14.72 0.85
N VAL A 122 9.73 -13.40 0.86
CA VAL A 122 10.34 -12.48 1.85
C VAL A 122 9.91 -12.85 3.27
N THR A 123 8.61 -13.07 3.46
CA THR A 123 8.05 -13.32 4.79
C THR A 123 8.41 -14.68 5.36
N GLU A 124 8.80 -15.67 4.54
CA GLU A 124 9.44 -16.91 5.06
C GLU A 124 10.76 -16.63 5.77
N VAL A 125 11.52 -15.66 5.30
CA VAL A 125 12.82 -15.29 5.87
C VAL A 125 12.63 -14.40 7.10
N THR A 126 11.80 -13.36 6.98
CA THR A 126 11.59 -12.39 8.05
C THR A 126 10.85 -12.98 9.24
N GLU A 127 9.96 -13.98 9.03
CA GLU A 127 9.31 -14.72 10.11
C GLU A 127 10.32 -15.40 11.02
N ARG A 128 11.30 -16.13 10.44
CA ARG A 128 12.37 -16.80 11.19
C ARG A 128 13.26 -15.80 11.93
N ALA A 129 13.45 -14.62 11.35
CA ALA A 129 14.20 -13.52 11.96
C ALA A 129 13.37 -12.72 12.98
N GLN A 130 12.09 -13.04 13.15
CA GLN A 130 11.14 -12.33 14.00
C GLN A 130 11.08 -10.83 13.69
N LEU A 131 11.25 -10.46 12.42
CA LEU A 131 11.16 -9.08 11.93
C LEU A 131 9.74 -8.81 11.42
N PRO A 132 8.97 -7.90 12.03
CA PRO A 132 7.64 -7.58 11.55
C PRO A 132 7.69 -6.90 10.19
N VAL A 133 6.87 -7.40 9.27
CA VAL A 133 6.73 -6.88 7.89
C VAL A 133 5.31 -6.45 7.64
N LEU A 134 5.13 -5.19 7.24
CA LEU A 134 3.88 -4.65 6.74
C LEU A 134 3.84 -4.81 5.23
N THR A 135 2.68 -5.17 4.68
CA THR A 135 2.55 -5.36 3.23
C THR A 135 1.16 -4.99 2.71
N LEU A 136 1.16 -4.39 1.52
CA LEU A 136 -0.07 -4.13 0.75
C LEU A 136 -0.49 -5.33 -0.11
N SER A 137 0.31 -6.38 -0.20
CA SER A 137 0.09 -7.52 -1.09
C SER A 137 -1.22 -8.26 -0.80
N TYR A 138 -1.90 -8.75 -1.83
CA TYR A 138 -3.31 -9.14 -1.76
C TYR A 138 -3.60 -10.60 -1.37
N SER A 139 -2.67 -11.54 -1.66
CA SER A 139 -2.97 -12.96 -1.46
C SER A 139 -3.31 -13.28 -0.01
N ASP A 140 -4.44 -13.97 0.19
CA ASP A 140 -4.85 -14.47 1.50
C ASP A 140 -3.82 -15.45 2.08
N LEU A 141 -3.09 -16.18 1.22
CA LEU A 141 -2.03 -17.10 1.64
C LEU A 141 -0.90 -16.44 2.43
N ILE A 142 -0.70 -15.13 2.29
CA ILE A 142 0.36 -14.41 3.02
C ILE A 142 0.16 -14.56 4.54
N THR A 143 -1.07 -14.44 4.99
CA THR A 143 -1.45 -14.48 6.40
C THR A 143 -2.14 -15.78 6.84
N ASP A 144 -2.50 -16.67 5.91
CA ASP A 144 -3.07 -17.99 6.23
C ASP A 144 -2.02 -19.03 6.68
N ARG A 145 -0.72 -18.68 6.59
CA ARG A 145 0.38 -19.56 6.99
C ARG A 145 0.63 -19.63 8.49
N GLY A 146 -0.11 -18.86 9.29
CA GLY A 146 0.04 -18.80 10.75
C GLY A 146 1.28 -18.02 11.22
N PHE A 147 1.84 -17.17 10.36
CA PHE A 147 2.99 -16.33 10.70
C PHE A 147 2.61 -15.23 11.70
N LYS A 148 3.55 -14.90 12.60
CA LYS A 148 3.33 -13.95 13.69
C LYS A 148 3.87 -12.56 13.41
N TYR A 149 4.77 -12.43 12.44
CA TYR A 149 5.50 -11.19 12.14
C TYR A 149 5.11 -10.62 10.77
N VAL A 150 3.93 -10.96 10.26
CA VAL A 150 3.39 -10.46 8.99
C VAL A 150 2.08 -9.71 9.24
N PHE A 151 1.99 -8.49 8.70
CA PHE A 151 0.84 -7.59 8.86
C PHE A 151 0.37 -7.11 7.49
N GLN A 152 -0.81 -7.56 7.08
CA GLN A 152 -1.41 -7.22 5.78
C GLN A 152 -2.28 -5.98 5.95
N THR A 153 -1.83 -4.85 5.39
CA THR A 153 -2.45 -3.53 5.57
C THR A 153 -3.57 -3.24 4.57
N SER A 154 -3.62 -3.96 3.46
CA SER A 154 -4.74 -3.91 2.49
C SER A 154 -5.82 -4.94 2.79
N ALA A 155 -7.00 -4.75 2.22
CA ALA A 155 -7.98 -5.83 2.13
C ALA A 155 -7.42 -6.99 1.31
N THR A 156 -7.63 -8.23 1.75
CA THR A 156 -7.17 -9.41 1.00
C THR A 156 -7.91 -9.56 -0.31
N ALA A 157 -7.35 -10.31 -1.26
CA ALA A 157 -7.95 -10.57 -2.56
C ALA A 157 -9.36 -11.15 -2.44
N GLY A 158 -9.56 -12.07 -1.53
CA GLY A 158 -10.89 -12.65 -1.27
C GLY A 158 -11.89 -11.62 -0.75
N SER A 159 -11.46 -10.75 0.16
CA SER A 159 -12.29 -9.65 0.67
C SER A 159 -12.59 -8.61 -0.42
N GLN A 160 -11.59 -8.23 -1.23
CA GLN A 160 -11.80 -7.27 -2.32
C GLN A 160 -12.82 -7.78 -3.35
N ALA A 161 -12.73 -9.04 -3.79
CA ALA A 161 -13.67 -9.60 -4.74
C ALA A 161 -15.12 -9.61 -4.19
N ARG A 162 -15.29 -10.01 -2.92
CA ARG A 162 -16.60 -10.01 -2.25
C ARG A 162 -17.21 -8.62 -2.07
N GLN A 163 -16.39 -7.61 -1.88
CA GLN A 163 -16.84 -6.21 -1.78
C GLN A 163 -17.12 -5.61 -3.16
N ALA A 164 -16.25 -5.86 -4.15
CA ALA A 164 -16.31 -5.23 -5.46
C ALA A 164 -17.48 -5.74 -6.31
N LEU A 165 -17.68 -7.06 -6.41
CA LEU A 165 -18.65 -7.61 -7.35
C LEU A 165 -20.07 -7.10 -7.12
N PRO A 166 -20.65 -7.11 -5.91
CA PRO A 166 -21.99 -6.58 -5.68
C PRO A 166 -22.11 -5.09 -6.04
N LEU A 167 -21.05 -4.32 -5.74
CA LEU A 167 -20.99 -2.90 -6.06
C LEU A 167 -20.98 -2.65 -7.57
N LEU A 168 -20.13 -3.37 -8.31
CA LEU A 168 -20.01 -3.26 -9.77
C LEU A 168 -21.33 -3.67 -10.46
N MET A 169 -21.99 -4.71 -9.97
CA MET A 169 -23.30 -5.12 -10.48
C MET A 169 -24.36 -4.04 -10.25
N LYS A 170 -24.39 -3.44 -9.06
CA LYS A 170 -25.31 -2.34 -8.73
C LYS A 170 -25.02 -1.11 -9.61
N LEU A 171 -23.74 -0.78 -9.79
CA LEU A 171 -23.33 0.33 -10.66
C LEU A 171 -23.79 0.10 -12.11
N ALA A 172 -23.56 -1.11 -12.64
CA ALA A 172 -23.99 -1.49 -13.98
C ALA A 172 -25.52 -1.39 -14.14
N GLU A 173 -26.28 -1.94 -13.20
CA GLU A 173 -27.74 -1.91 -13.21
C GLU A 173 -28.29 -0.47 -13.12
N THR A 174 -27.74 0.34 -12.23
CA THR A 174 -28.16 1.75 -12.06
C THR A 174 -27.86 2.58 -13.31
N ALA A 175 -26.69 2.39 -13.91
CA ALA A 175 -26.25 3.23 -15.06
C ALA A 175 -26.82 2.76 -16.40
N SER A 176 -27.04 1.45 -16.61
CA SER A 176 -27.47 0.88 -17.88
C SER A 176 -28.91 0.38 -17.90
N GLY A 177 -29.57 0.28 -16.75
CA GLY A 177 -30.87 -0.38 -16.60
C GLY A 177 -30.82 -1.89 -16.77
N LYS A 178 -29.63 -2.49 -16.88
CA LYS A 178 -29.43 -3.94 -17.09
C LYS A 178 -28.43 -4.50 -16.10
N ARG A 179 -28.82 -5.59 -15.45
CA ARG A 179 -27.92 -6.37 -14.59
C ARG A 179 -27.00 -7.24 -15.48
N PRO A 180 -25.67 -7.19 -15.30
CA PRO A 180 -24.75 -8.09 -15.98
C PRO A 180 -25.08 -9.55 -15.66
N LYS A 181 -24.91 -10.45 -16.63
CA LYS A 181 -25.16 -11.89 -16.51
C LYS A 181 -23.94 -12.73 -16.78
N THR A 182 -23.03 -12.23 -17.63
CA THR A 182 -21.88 -12.97 -18.11
C THR A 182 -20.58 -12.26 -17.81
N VAL A 183 -19.56 -13.03 -17.42
CA VAL A 183 -18.24 -12.56 -17.04
C VAL A 183 -17.17 -13.29 -17.84
N ALA A 184 -16.19 -12.57 -18.33
CA ALA A 184 -14.92 -13.13 -18.79
C ALA A 184 -13.79 -12.75 -17.83
N ILE A 185 -12.78 -13.60 -17.72
CA ILE A 185 -11.57 -13.37 -16.93
C ILE A 185 -10.35 -13.53 -17.83
N ILE A 186 -9.46 -12.55 -17.80
CA ILE A 186 -8.08 -12.64 -18.27
C ILE A 186 -7.18 -12.28 -17.09
N GLY A 187 -6.40 -13.21 -16.59
CA GLY A 187 -5.45 -12.98 -15.50
C GLY A 187 -4.07 -13.49 -15.86
N ASP A 188 -3.03 -12.92 -15.22
CA ASP A 188 -1.72 -13.55 -15.27
C ASP A 188 -1.57 -14.62 -14.16
N ASN A 189 -0.48 -15.41 -14.24
CA ASN A 189 -0.22 -16.51 -13.31
C ASN A 189 0.54 -16.10 -12.04
N THR A 190 0.62 -14.79 -11.75
CA THR A 190 1.20 -14.33 -10.47
C THR A 190 0.28 -14.65 -9.29
N ALA A 191 0.86 -14.82 -8.11
CA ALA A 191 0.08 -15.11 -6.90
C ALA A 191 -0.98 -14.03 -6.59
N SER A 192 -0.73 -12.77 -6.97
CA SER A 192 -1.68 -11.67 -6.81
C SER A 192 -2.92 -11.85 -7.70
N SER A 193 -2.69 -12.06 -9.00
CA SER A 193 -3.76 -12.24 -9.98
C SER A 193 -4.58 -13.49 -9.69
N VAL A 194 -3.90 -14.63 -9.45
CA VAL A 194 -4.55 -15.90 -9.07
C VAL A 194 -5.42 -15.76 -7.83
N ALA A 195 -4.92 -15.10 -6.77
CA ALA A 195 -5.69 -14.87 -5.55
C ALA A 195 -6.93 -14.00 -5.80
N SER A 196 -6.82 -12.97 -6.66
CA SER A 196 -7.92 -12.06 -6.95
C SER A 196 -9.10 -12.71 -7.68
N VAL A 197 -8.82 -13.66 -8.57
CA VAL A 197 -9.89 -14.38 -9.33
C VAL A 197 -10.40 -15.63 -8.61
N LYS A 198 -9.64 -16.14 -7.62
CA LYS A 198 -9.99 -17.38 -6.92
C LYS A 198 -11.43 -17.39 -6.36
N PRO A 199 -11.91 -16.37 -5.62
CA PRO A 199 -13.26 -16.37 -5.11
C PRO A 199 -14.33 -16.41 -6.23
N MET A 200 -14.04 -15.78 -7.38
CA MET A 200 -14.94 -15.79 -8.54
C MET A 200 -15.08 -17.20 -9.10
N ARG A 201 -13.97 -17.91 -9.27
CA ARG A 201 -13.93 -19.31 -9.76
C ARG A 201 -14.57 -20.30 -8.78
N GLU A 202 -14.40 -20.06 -7.47
CA GLU A 202 -14.84 -20.98 -6.41
C GLU A 202 -16.31 -20.81 -5.96
N GLY A 203 -17.10 -19.97 -6.63
CA GLY A 203 -18.52 -19.91 -6.40
C GLY A 203 -19.13 -18.51 -6.27
N LEU A 204 -18.34 -17.46 -6.01
CA LEU A 204 -18.88 -16.11 -5.84
C LEU A 204 -19.67 -15.61 -7.06
N LEU A 205 -19.25 -15.93 -8.29
CA LEU A 205 -20.00 -15.58 -9.50
C LEU A 205 -21.38 -16.27 -9.49
N LYS A 206 -21.43 -17.56 -9.16
CA LYS A 206 -22.67 -18.32 -9.08
C LYS A 206 -23.60 -17.78 -7.99
N GLU A 207 -23.06 -17.45 -6.81
CA GLU A 207 -23.82 -16.82 -5.72
C GLU A 207 -24.49 -15.52 -6.17
N LEU A 208 -23.83 -14.77 -7.04
CA LEU A 208 -24.33 -13.50 -7.57
C LEU A 208 -25.18 -13.64 -8.85
N GLY A 209 -25.41 -14.86 -9.33
CA GLY A 209 -26.16 -15.13 -10.57
C GLY A 209 -25.41 -14.73 -11.85
N LEU A 210 -24.06 -14.79 -11.81
CA LEU A 210 -23.19 -14.52 -12.93
C LEU A 210 -22.64 -15.83 -13.52
N GLU A 211 -22.58 -15.91 -14.85
CA GLU A 211 -22.00 -17.01 -15.60
C GLU A 211 -20.59 -16.65 -16.04
N LEU A 212 -19.63 -17.53 -15.79
CA LEU A 212 -18.26 -17.43 -16.30
C LEU A 212 -18.19 -18.02 -17.72
N VAL A 213 -18.17 -17.15 -18.74
CA VAL A 213 -18.18 -17.56 -20.16
C VAL A 213 -16.80 -17.69 -20.78
N MET A 214 -15.76 -17.17 -20.10
CA MET A 214 -14.37 -17.28 -20.53
C MET A 214 -13.45 -17.13 -19.32
N ASP A 215 -12.44 -17.98 -19.21
CA ASP A 215 -11.42 -17.96 -18.15
C ASP A 215 -10.05 -18.29 -18.71
N GLU A 216 -9.20 -17.28 -18.86
CA GLU A 216 -7.88 -17.41 -19.47
C GLU A 216 -6.78 -16.91 -18.52
N THR A 217 -5.67 -17.62 -18.54
CA THR A 217 -4.48 -17.26 -17.76
C THR A 217 -3.26 -17.22 -18.68
N PHE A 218 -2.42 -16.17 -18.51
CA PHE A 218 -1.17 -16.04 -19.26
C PHE A 218 0.03 -15.88 -18.30
N THR A 219 1.23 -16.03 -18.86
CA THR A 219 2.50 -15.81 -18.13
C THR A 219 3.08 -14.45 -18.54
N PRO A 220 3.35 -13.53 -17.60
CA PRO A 220 3.99 -12.25 -17.92
C PRO A 220 5.50 -12.42 -18.17
N PRO A 221 6.13 -11.61 -19.05
CA PRO A 221 5.47 -10.63 -19.90
C PRO A 221 4.76 -11.28 -21.10
N LEU A 222 3.59 -10.74 -21.47
CA LEU A 222 2.81 -11.21 -22.60
C LEU A 222 3.44 -10.76 -23.92
N SER A 223 3.62 -11.68 -24.86
CA SER A 223 4.18 -11.39 -26.18
C SER A 223 3.12 -11.03 -27.23
N ASP A 224 1.92 -11.59 -27.14
CA ASP A 224 0.80 -11.35 -28.05
C ASP A 224 -0.54 -11.51 -27.31
N ALA A 225 -1.39 -10.48 -27.37
CA ALA A 225 -2.72 -10.48 -26.78
C ALA A 225 -3.82 -10.97 -27.75
N THR A 226 -3.50 -11.17 -29.03
CA THR A 226 -4.49 -11.49 -30.05
C THR A 226 -5.33 -12.73 -29.72
N PRO A 227 -4.76 -13.87 -29.29
CA PRO A 227 -5.55 -15.05 -28.96
C PRO A 227 -6.53 -14.83 -27.80
N LEU A 228 -6.09 -14.09 -26.78
CA LEU A 228 -6.91 -13.76 -25.60
C LEU A 228 -8.11 -12.89 -26.01
N VAL A 229 -7.85 -11.83 -26.78
CA VAL A 229 -8.89 -10.88 -27.19
C VAL A 229 -9.87 -11.49 -28.20
N GLN A 230 -9.41 -12.41 -29.07
CA GLN A 230 -10.31 -13.18 -29.94
C GLN A 230 -11.30 -14.02 -29.12
N LYS A 231 -10.87 -14.64 -28.02
CA LYS A 231 -11.75 -15.39 -27.11
C LYS A 231 -12.76 -14.46 -26.40
N VAL A 232 -12.34 -13.26 -25.94
CA VAL A 232 -13.26 -12.25 -25.41
C VAL A 232 -14.33 -11.89 -26.43
N ARG A 233 -13.92 -11.63 -27.69
CA ARG A 233 -14.84 -11.31 -28.77
C ARG A 233 -15.84 -12.43 -29.04
N ALA A 234 -15.39 -13.68 -29.01
CA ALA A 234 -16.24 -14.86 -29.26
C ALA A 234 -17.24 -15.09 -28.11
N SER A 235 -16.82 -14.91 -26.85
CA SER A 235 -17.64 -15.13 -25.65
C SER A 235 -18.64 -14.02 -25.36
N ARG A 236 -18.42 -12.79 -25.88
CA ARG A 236 -19.31 -11.62 -25.71
C ARG A 236 -19.75 -11.37 -24.26
N PRO A 237 -18.84 -11.25 -23.30
CA PRO A 237 -19.19 -11.08 -21.91
C PRO A 237 -19.86 -9.72 -21.65
N ASP A 238 -20.69 -9.63 -20.61
CA ASP A 238 -21.24 -8.35 -20.15
C ASP A 238 -20.19 -7.48 -19.43
N MET A 239 -19.17 -8.12 -18.84
CA MET A 239 -18.02 -7.45 -18.25
C MET A 239 -16.78 -8.35 -18.30
N LEU A 240 -15.61 -7.72 -18.39
CA LEU A 240 -14.31 -8.38 -18.41
C LEU A 240 -13.55 -8.05 -17.15
N PHE A 241 -13.17 -9.06 -16.36
CA PHE A 241 -12.14 -8.96 -15.35
C PHE A 241 -10.77 -9.17 -15.99
N PHE A 242 -9.90 -8.22 -15.80
CA PHE A 242 -8.64 -8.11 -16.50
C PHE A 242 -7.53 -7.77 -15.49
N LEU A 243 -6.63 -8.72 -15.24
CA LEU A 243 -5.71 -8.67 -14.11
C LEU A 243 -4.24 -8.82 -14.52
N PRO A 244 -3.69 -7.89 -15.30
CA PRO A 244 -2.26 -7.83 -15.53
C PRO A 244 -1.54 -7.26 -14.31
N THR A 245 -0.40 -7.84 -13.95
CA THR A 245 0.50 -7.27 -12.94
C THR A 245 1.64 -6.45 -13.57
N VAL A 246 1.75 -6.47 -14.89
CA VAL A 246 2.74 -5.74 -15.68
C VAL A 246 2.06 -4.71 -16.56
N ILE A 247 2.58 -3.47 -16.58
CA ILE A 247 1.99 -2.35 -17.34
C ILE A 247 1.94 -2.65 -18.84
N SER A 248 3.03 -3.21 -19.41
CA SER A 248 3.11 -3.54 -20.84
C SER A 248 2.05 -4.56 -21.27
N ASP A 249 1.72 -5.52 -20.40
CA ASP A 249 0.71 -6.54 -20.69
C ASP A 249 -0.70 -5.92 -20.70
N GLY A 250 -0.94 -5.04 -19.71
CA GLY A 250 -2.16 -4.27 -19.65
C GLY A 250 -2.38 -3.41 -20.89
N LYS A 251 -1.34 -2.70 -21.32
CA LYS A 251 -1.33 -1.94 -22.57
C LYS A 251 -1.68 -2.81 -23.76
N LEU A 252 -0.93 -3.90 -23.95
CA LEU A 252 -1.08 -4.76 -25.12
C LEU A 252 -2.51 -5.33 -25.26
N ILE A 253 -3.12 -5.76 -24.15
CA ILE A 253 -4.49 -6.26 -24.15
C ILE A 253 -5.49 -5.13 -24.45
N LEU A 254 -5.36 -3.94 -23.86
CA LEU A 254 -6.29 -2.82 -24.11
C LEU A 254 -6.20 -2.30 -25.55
N GLU A 255 -5.00 -2.19 -26.12
CA GLU A 255 -4.80 -1.84 -27.54
C GLU A 255 -5.45 -2.88 -28.46
N LYS A 256 -5.22 -4.14 -28.18
CA LYS A 256 -5.81 -5.23 -28.97
C LYS A 256 -7.33 -5.28 -28.83
N MET A 257 -7.88 -5.05 -27.66
CA MET A 257 -9.33 -4.89 -27.47
C MET A 257 -9.89 -3.75 -28.33
N ASN A 258 -9.19 -2.61 -28.40
CA ASN A 258 -9.61 -1.49 -29.25
C ASN A 258 -9.55 -1.85 -30.74
N GLU A 259 -8.48 -2.50 -31.22
CA GLU A 259 -8.37 -2.98 -32.60
C GLU A 259 -9.53 -3.91 -33.00
N PHE A 260 -9.99 -4.77 -32.07
CA PHE A 260 -11.13 -5.66 -32.28
C PHE A 260 -12.49 -5.01 -32.05
N GLY A 261 -12.53 -3.71 -31.78
CA GLY A 261 -13.75 -2.96 -31.55
C GLY A 261 -14.43 -3.29 -30.22
N LEU A 262 -13.68 -3.75 -29.20
CA LEU A 262 -14.16 -4.12 -27.88
C LEU A 262 -13.78 -3.10 -26.79
N GLY A 263 -12.89 -2.15 -27.13
CA GLY A 263 -12.39 -1.12 -26.22
C GLY A 263 -13.36 0.04 -25.99
N GLN A 264 -12.90 1.08 -25.27
CA GLN A 264 -13.64 2.32 -25.01
C GLN A 264 -15.01 2.08 -24.35
N GLY A 265 -15.07 1.16 -23.39
CA GLY A 265 -16.30 0.85 -22.64
C GLY A 265 -17.32 -0.01 -23.38
N ARG A 266 -17.07 -0.49 -24.62
CA ARG A 266 -17.96 -1.45 -25.28
C ARG A 266 -18.10 -2.75 -24.51
N ILE A 267 -17.00 -3.24 -23.92
CA ILE A 267 -17.02 -4.22 -22.85
C ILE A 267 -16.48 -3.53 -21.61
N PRO A 268 -17.27 -3.35 -20.54
CA PRO A 268 -16.79 -2.81 -19.27
C PRO A 268 -15.64 -3.65 -18.75
N THR A 269 -14.49 -3.01 -18.56
CA THR A 269 -13.24 -3.65 -18.17
C THR A 269 -12.90 -3.28 -16.74
N ILE A 270 -12.74 -4.29 -15.89
CA ILE A 270 -12.49 -4.15 -14.46
C ILE A 270 -11.18 -4.86 -14.11
N SER A 271 -10.30 -4.18 -13.39
CA SER A 271 -9.05 -4.75 -12.87
C SER A 271 -9.05 -4.84 -11.35
N PHE A 272 -8.38 -5.87 -10.83
CA PHE A 272 -7.97 -5.93 -9.43
C PHE A 272 -6.45 -5.78 -9.40
N GLY A 273 -5.98 -4.55 -9.27
CA GLY A 273 -4.56 -4.23 -9.29
C GLY A 273 -4.29 -2.90 -9.96
N ILE A 274 -3.05 -2.45 -9.88
CA ILE A 274 -2.69 -1.08 -10.18
C ILE A 274 -2.05 -0.89 -11.57
N ALA A 275 -1.60 -1.96 -12.23
CA ALA A 275 -0.80 -1.84 -13.45
C ALA A 275 -1.40 -0.91 -14.51
N ILE A 276 -2.74 -0.94 -14.67
CA ILE A 276 -3.45 -0.07 -15.61
C ILE A 276 -3.77 1.33 -15.07
N ALA A 277 -3.39 1.65 -13.85
CA ALA A 277 -3.59 2.97 -13.23
C ALA A 277 -2.25 3.64 -12.83
N GLU A 278 -1.12 3.03 -13.20
CA GLU A 278 0.19 3.66 -13.07
C GLU A 278 0.35 4.77 -14.13
N PRO A 279 0.98 5.93 -13.76
CA PRO A 279 1.13 7.05 -14.68
C PRO A 279 1.84 6.71 -15.99
N ASP A 280 2.76 5.77 -15.95
CA ASP A 280 3.58 5.38 -17.10
C ASP A 280 2.76 4.78 -18.24
N ILE A 281 1.55 4.30 -17.96
CA ILE A 281 0.67 3.81 -19.02
C ILE A 281 0.34 4.91 -20.05
N LEU A 282 0.29 6.18 -19.60
CA LEU A 282 0.03 7.33 -20.49
C LEU A 282 1.20 7.67 -21.42
N GLN A 283 2.39 7.15 -21.16
CA GLN A 283 3.53 7.33 -22.08
C GLN A 283 3.37 6.48 -23.34
N THR A 284 2.52 5.47 -23.29
CA THR A 284 2.45 4.41 -24.30
C THR A 284 1.05 4.12 -24.83
N ILE A 285 -0.01 4.59 -24.16
CA ILE A 285 -1.41 4.38 -24.55
C ILE A 285 -2.18 5.71 -24.49
N SER A 286 -3.08 5.91 -25.44
CA SER A 286 -3.98 7.09 -25.43
C SER A 286 -4.91 7.04 -24.21
N PRO A 287 -5.10 8.16 -23.49
CA PRO A 287 -6.05 8.26 -22.39
C PRO A 287 -7.48 7.84 -22.76
N ASP A 288 -7.87 8.02 -24.02
CA ASP A 288 -9.20 7.64 -24.52
C ASP A 288 -9.46 6.14 -24.43
N LEU A 289 -8.40 5.30 -24.57
CA LEU A 289 -8.51 3.85 -24.44
C LEU A 289 -8.73 3.41 -22.98
N LEU A 290 -8.38 4.25 -22.05
CA LEU A 290 -8.55 4.02 -20.60
C LEU A 290 -9.90 4.53 -20.08
N GLN A 291 -10.59 5.39 -20.85
CA GLN A 291 -11.83 6.01 -20.41
C GLN A 291 -12.86 4.96 -19.94
N GLY A 292 -13.29 5.08 -18.69
CA GLY A 292 -14.27 4.18 -18.07
C GLY A 292 -13.70 2.87 -17.51
N VAL A 293 -12.42 2.56 -17.73
CA VAL A 293 -11.76 1.40 -17.11
C VAL A 293 -11.79 1.57 -15.59
N ILE A 294 -12.21 0.51 -14.89
CA ILE A 294 -12.35 0.47 -13.43
C ILE A 294 -11.20 -0.34 -12.85
N THR A 295 -10.64 0.13 -11.76
CA THR A 295 -9.64 -0.61 -11.00
C THR A 295 -10.04 -0.67 -9.53
N CYS A 296 -10.02 -1.88 -8.94
CA CYS A 296 -10.30 -2.12 -7.55
C CYS A 296 -8.98 -2.38 -6.84
N VAL A 297 -8.64 -1.54 -5.86
CA VAL A 297 -7.35 -1.55 -5.17
C VAL A 297 -7.51 -1.48 -3.65
N GLY A 298 -6.51 -1.96 -2.93
CA GLY A 298 -6.53 -1.96 -1.47
C GLY A 298 -6.34 -0.59 -0.82
N SER A 299 -5.88 0.40 -1.58
CA SER A 299 -5.69 1.78 -1.12
C SER A 299 -5.53 2.71 -2.33
N TRP A 300 -5.83 3.98 -2.18
CA TRP A 300 -5.63 5.03 -3.18
C TRP A 300 -5.70 6.40 -2.51
N ALA A 301 -5.18 7.43 -3.16
CA ALA A 301 -5.42 8.80 -2.71
C ALA A 301 -6.91 9.15 -2.84
N THR A 302 -7.49 9.62 -1.76
CA THR A 302 -8.92 9.92 -1.62
C THR A 302 -9.11 11.36 -1.20
N LYS A 303 -10.36 11.79 -1.07
CA LYS A 303 -10.73 13.09 -0.48
C LYS A 303 -10.02 13.29 0.86
N GLY A 304 -9.31 14.40 1.01
CA GLY A 304 -8.50 14.74 2.18
C GLY A 304 -6.99 14.43 2.02
N HIS A 305 -6.57 13.88 0.87
CA HIS A 305 -5.16 13.63 0.56
C HIS A 305 -4.59 14.62 -0.49
N GLU A 306 -5.27 15.72 -0.76
CA GLU A 306 -4.93 16.67 -1.81
C GLU A 306 -3.51 17.26 -1.64
N ASP A 307 -3.12 17.56 -0.40
CA ASP A 307 -1.79 18.08 -0.08
C ASP A 307 -0.69 17.03 -0.32
N LEU A 308 -0.96 15.75 0.02
CA LEU A 308 -0.02 14.65 -0.25
C LEU A 308 0.18 14.44 -1.75
N VAL A 309 -0.89 14.49 -2.53
CA VAL A 309 -0.84 14.38 -3.99
C VAL A 309 -0.06 15.54 -4.59
N LYS A 310 -0.30 16.76 -4.12
CA LYS A 310 0.42 17.96 -4.56
C LYS A 310 1.91 17.88 -4.25
N GLU A 311 2.27 17.41 -3.06
CA GLU A 311 3.67 17.23 -2.67
C GLU A 311 4.35 16.15 -3.52
N LEU A 312 3.73 14.99 -3.70
CA LEU A 312 4.24 13.91 -4.54
C LEU A 312 4.52 14.41 -5.97
N LYS A 313 3.57 15.19 -6.53
CA LYS A 313 3.74 15.82 -7.84
C LYS A 313 4.90 16.80 -7.87
N THR A 314 5.03 17.64 -6.87
CA THR A 314 6.09 18.66 -6.83
C THR A 314 7.47 18.04 -6.63
N ARG A 315 7.57 17.01 -5.77
CA ARG A 315 8.84 16.39 -5.37
C ARG A 315 9.34 15.36 -6.37
N PHE A 316 8.43 14.58 -6.95
CA PHE A 316 8.79 13.42 -7.78
C PHE A 316 8.20 13.46 -9.19
N ASN A 317 7.45 14.51 -9.54
CA ASN A 317 6.76 14.65 -10.82
C ASN A 317 5.70 13.55 -11.08
N GLU A 318 5.11 12.97 -10.00
CA GLU A 318 4.05 11.98 -10.11
C GLU A 318 2.69 12.70 -10.22
N PRO A 319 1.89 12.45 -11.27
CA PRO A 319 0.66 13.20 -11.52
C PRO A 319 -0.45 12.87 -10.51
N TRP A 320 -0.43 11.70 -9.88
CA TRP A 320 -1.35 11.27 -8.83
C TRP A 320 -0.68 10.28 -7.89
N MET A 321 -1.25 10.10 -6.71
CA MET A 321 -0.72 9.21 -5.67
C MET A 321 -1.41 7.85 -5.75
N THR A 322 -0.72 6.89 -6.34
CA THR A 322 -1.20 5.51 -6.48
C THR A 322 -1.18 4.75 -5.16
N GLN A 323 -1.81 3.56 -5.12
CA GLN A 323 -1.75 2.73 -3.93
C GLN A 323 -0.31 2.39 -3.49
N ASN A 324 0.62 2.28 -4.44
CA ASN A 324 2.01 1.98 -4.13
C ASN A 324 2.64 3.04 -3.24
N ALA A 325 2.41 4.33 -3.55
CA ALA A 325 2.91 5.44 -2.74
C ALA A 325 2.15 5.57 -1.41
N ILE A 326 0.80 5.60 -1.44
CA ILE A 326 0.04 5.87 -0.22
C ILE A 326 0.09 4.72 0.78
N SER A 327 0.21 3.46 0.33
CA SER A 327 0.32 2.33 1.25
C SER A 327 1.65 2.36 2.02
N THR A 328 2.77 2.55 1.34
CA THR A 328 4.08 2.64 2.04
C THR A 328 4.21 3.90 2.87
N TYR A 329 3.62 5.01 2.43
CA TYR A 329 3.49 6.21 3.26
C TYR A 329 2.72 5.89 4.57
N GLY A 330 1.58 5.22 4.46
CA GLY A 330 0.77 4.79 5.60
C GLY A 330 1.50 3.78 6.49
N ASP A 331 2.26 2.85 5.90
CA ASP A 331 3.05 1.86 6.65
C ASP A 331 4.08 2.54 7.55
N MET A 332 4.73 3.64 7.12
CA MET A 332 5.66 4.40 7.96
C MET A 332 4.95 5.00 9.17
N TRP A 333 3.75 5.56 8.98
CA TRP A 333 2.94 6.07 10.10
C TRP A 333 2.48 4.95 11.03
N LEU A 334 2.10 3.80 10.50
CA LEU A 334 1.67 2.64 11.28
C LEU A 334 2.82 2.08 12.14
N ILE A 335 4.03 2.01 11.58
CA ILE A 335 5.24 1.63 12.32
C ILE A 335 5.55 2.67 13.41
N LYS A 336 5.41 3.97 13.11
CA LYS A 336 5.57 5.04 14.09
C LYS A 336 4.58 4.90 15.25
N GLU A 337 3.31 4.64 14.99
CA GLU A 337 2.30 4.42 16.03
C GLU A 337 2.62 3.16 16.87
N ALA A 338 3.12 2.10 16.23
CA ALA A 338 3.57 0.90 16.94
C ALA A 338 4.77 1.19 17.86
N LEU A 339 5.72 2.01 17.41
CA LEU A 339 6.86 2.45 18.22
C LEU A 339 6.43 3.33 19.40
N GLU A 340 5.47 4.24 19.21
CA GLU A 340 4.90 5.05 20.31
C GLU A 340 4.26 4.14 21.37
N LYS A 341 3.52 3.14 20.95
CA LYS A 341 2.89 2.17 21.85
C LYS A 341 3.91 1.26 22.54
N ALA A 342 4.93 0.80 21.81
CA ALA A 342 5.98 -0.07 22.34
C ALA A 342 6.90 0.63 23.35
N GLY A 343 7.13 1.94 23.22
CA GLY A 343 8.04 2.72 24.05
C GLY A 343 9.51 2.31 23.94
N LYS A 344 9.86 1.46 22.97
CA LYS A 344 11.23 1.02 22.70
C LYS A 344 11.43 0.61 21.24
N ALA A 345 12.64 0.84 20.73
CA ALA A 345 13.05 0.45 19.37
C ALA A 345 13.51 -1.04 19.35
N ASP A 346 12.55 -1.94 19.46
CA ASP A 346 12.77 -3.40 19.50
C ASP A 346 11.74 -4.10 18.63
N LYS A 347 12.20 -4.98 17.73
CA LYS A 347 11.34 -5.64 16.74
C LYS A 347 10.21 -6.49 17.34
N LEU A 348 10.45 -7.15 18.47
CA LEU A 348 9.44 -7.99 19.13
C LEU A 348 8.38 -7.09 19.79
N ALA A 349 8.80 -5.98 20.40
CA ALA A 349 7.89 -5.03 20.99
C ALA A 349 7.05 -4.30 19.91
N VAL A 350 7.63 -3.98 18.76
CA VAL A 350 6.89 -3.41 17.61
C VAL A 350 5.89 -4.42 17.07
N ALA A 351 6.27 -5.70 16.91
CA ALA A 351 5.35 -6.75 16.48
C ALA A 351 4.18 -6.91 17.45
N GLU A 352 4.42 -6.92 18.77
CA GLU A 352 3.37 -6.99 19.78
C GLU A 352 2.49 -5.74 19.78
N ALA A 353 3.09 -4.55 19.63
CA ALA A 353 2.33 -3.30 19.53
C ALA A 353 1.41 -3.28 18.30
N LEU A 354 1.86 -3.78 17.13
CA LEU A 354 1.04 -3.96 15.93
C LEU A 354 -0.10 -4.95 16.18
N ARG A 355 0.20 -6.11 16.75
CA ARG A 355 -0.78 -7.18 17.00
C ARG A 355 -1.88 -6.77 17.97
N THR A 356 -1.54 -5.99 18.98
CA THR A 356 -2.47 -5.50 20.00
C THR A 356 -2.98 -4.08 19.71
N MET A 357 -2.73 -3.57 18.50
CA MET A 357 -3.20 -2.24 18.08
C MET A 357 -4.72 -2.21 18.07
N ASP A 358 -5.28 -1.26 18.78
CA ASP A 358 -6.72 -0.97 18.82
C ASP A 358 -6.85 0.55 18.80
N GLY A 359 -6.48 1.10 17.65
CA GLY A 359 -6.32 2.52 17.45
C GLY A 359 -7.55 3.20 16.86
N GLY A 360 -7.44 4.52 16.66
CA GLY A 360 -8.44 5.33 16.02
C GLY A 360 -8.63 5.03 14.54
N PRO A 361 -9.41 5.88 13.83
CA PRO A 361 -9.66 5.72 12.40
C PRO A 361 -8.37 5.69 11.60
N SER A 362 -8.30 4.81 10.62
CA SER A 362 -7.24 4.80 9.64
C SER A 362 -7.28 6.07 8.79
N LYS A 363 -6.15 6.78 8.69
CA LYS A 363 -6.03 7.99 7.86
C LYS A 363 -5.60 7.69 6.43
N TYR A 364 -4.80 6.65 6.24
CA TYR A 364 -4.11 6.36 4.97
C TYR A 364 -4.54 5.05 4.33
N TYR A 365 -5.46 4.33 4.96
CA TYR A 365 -6.02 3.09 4.45
C TYR A 365 -7.55 3.20 4.43
N PRO A 366 -8.23 2.79 3.35
CA PRO A 366 -9.67 2.84 3.29
C PRO A 366 -10.31 1.90 4.32
N GLY A 367 -11.41 2.35 4.90
CA GLY A 367 -12.21 1.61 5.88
C GLY A 367 -11.59 1.46 7.26
N GLY A 368 -12.42 1.03 8.21
CA GLY A 368 -12.08 0.50 9.49
C GLY A 368 -11.23 1.33 10.43
N ILE A 369 -10.63 0.62 11.32
CA ILE A 369 -9.72 1.10 12.35
C ILE A 369 -8.33 0.50 12.16
N LEU A 370 -7.31 1.08 12.79
CA LEU A 370 -5.97 0.50 12.86
C LEU A 370 -5.95 -0.64 13.88
N LYS A 371 -6.41 -1.80 13.44
CA LYS A 371 -6.47 -3.04 14.23
C LYS A 371 -6.18 -4.22 13.33
N PHE A 372 -5.44 -5.19 13.84
CA PHE A 372 -5.16 -6.45 13.16
C PHE A 372 -5.87 -7.62 13.87
N ASP A 373 -6.35 -8.57 13.06
CA ASP A 373 -6.87 -9.83 13.55
C ASP A 373 -5.75 -10.80 13.97
N GLU A 374 -6.11 -11.98 14.42
CA GLU A 374 -5.17 -13.02 14.85
C GLU A 374 -4.20 -13.46 13.74
N LYS A 375 -4.60 -13.33 12.48
CA LYS A 375 -3.78 -13.64 11.31
C LYS A 375 -2.84 -12.51 10.90
N GLY A 376 -2.99 -11.31 11.48
CA GLY A 376 -2.25 -10.11 11.08
C GLY A 376 -2.89 -9.39 9.90
N ARG A 377 -4.21 -9.55 9.66
CA ARG A 377 -4.98 -8.81 8.66
C ARG A 377 -5.63 -7.60 9.31
N ARG A 378 -5.62 -6.49 8.61
CA ARG A 378 -6.33 -5.30 9.10
C ARG A 378 -7.84 -5.55 9.13
N VAL A 379 -8.44 -5.33 10.29
CA VAL A 379 -9.90 -5.48 10.51
C VAL A 379 -10.64 -4.40 9.73
N ASP A 380 -11.80 -4.77 9.16
CA ASP A 380 -12.66 -3.87 8.38
C ASP A 380 -11.95 -3.11 7.26
N ALA A 381 -10.89 -3.71 6.69
CA ALA A 381 -10.23 -3.15 5.53
C ALA A 381 -11.20 -3.10 4.34
N GLU A 382 -11.44 -1.89 3.84
CA GLU A 382 -12.21 -1.64 2.61
C GLU A 382 -11.26 -1.56 1.42
N MET A 383 -11.79 -1.82 0.23
CA MET A 383 -11.12 -1.50 -1.02
C MET A 383 -11.47 -0.08 -1.46
N THR A 384 -10.67 0.44 -2.38
CA THR A 384 -10.98 1.65 -3.13
C THR A 384 -11.29 1.28 -4.58
N VAL A 385 -12.37 1.82 -5.14
CA VAL A 385 -12.65 1.74 -6.58
C VAL A 385 -12.19 3.03 -7.23
N VAL A 386 -11.36 2.88 -8.23
CA VAL A 386 -10.80 3.95 -9.03
C VAL A 386 -11.29 3.78 -10.46
N GLN A 387 -11.68 4.87 -11.11
CA GLN A 387 -12.13 4.85 -12.50
C GLN A 387 -11.39 5.89 -13.32
N TRP A 388 -10.98 5.51 -14.52
CA TRP A 388 -10.43 6.44 -15.48
C TRP A 388 -11.50 7.38 -16.01
N GLN A 389 -11.34 8.67 -15.71
CA GLN A 389 -12.26 9.74 -16.13
C GLN A 389 -11.45 10.94 -16.63
N LYS A 390 -11.71 11.37 -17.88
CA LYS A 390 -11.04 12.54 -18.46
C LYS A 390 -9.51 12.48 -18.41
N GLY A 391 -8.95 11.29 -18.64
CA GLY A 391 -7.51 11.08 -18.73
C GLY A 391 -6.77 10.87 -17.40
N ILE A 392 -7.48 10.81 -16.27
CA ILE A 392 -6.90 10.53 -14.94
C ILE A 392 -7.70 9.46 -14.19
N PRO A 393 -7.05 8.63 -13.36
CA PRO A 393 -7.75 7.69 -12.48
C PRO A 393 -8.19 8.41 -11.19
N VAL A 394 -9.48 8.38 -10.91
CA VAL A 394 -10.09 9.06 -9.76
C VAL A 394 -10.83 8.10 -8.86
N THR A 395 -10.80 8.34 -7.56
CA THR A 395 -11.57 7.55 -6.59
C THR A 395 -13.07 7.81 -6.76
N VAL A 396 -13.83 6.72 -6.94
CA VAL A 396 -15.29 6.76 -7.10
C VAL A 396 -16.03 5.98 -6.00
N PHE A 397 -15.30 5.19 -5.19
CA PHE A 397 -15.84 4.45 -4.04
C PHE A 397 -14.71 4.17 -3.01
N PRO A 398 -15.00 4.14 -1.69
CA PRO A 398 -16.29 4.36 -1.01
C PRO A 398 -16.83 5.79 -1.22
N GLN A 399 -18.16 5.95 -1.24
CA GLN A 399 -18.80 7.26 -1.54
C GLN A 399 -18.31 8.40 -0.63
N LYS A 400 -18.06 8.11 0.65
CA LYS A 400 -17.53 9.08 1.63
C LYS A 400 -16.13 9.62 1.27
N LEU A 401 -15.38 8.87 0.47
CA LEU A 401 -13.99 9.16 0.06
C LEU A 401 -13.90 9.49 -1.43
N ALA A 402 -15.00 9.41 -2.17
CA ALA A 402 -15.05 9.65 -3.60
C ALA A 402 -14.76 11.11 -3.94
N VAL A 403 -14.00 11.32 -5.02
CA VAL A 403 -13.71 12.63 -5.61
C VAL A 403 -14.51 12.87 -6.90
N ALA A 404 -15.15 11.83 -7.43
CA ALA A 404 -16.01 11.88 -8.60
C ALA A 404 -17.12 10.84 -8.53
N GLU A 405 -18.23 11.06 -9.23
CA GLU A 405 -19.28 10.07 -9.38
C GLU A 405 -18.86 8.97 -10.37
N PRO A 406 -19.14 7.70 -10.06
CA PRO A 406 -18.88 6.61 -10.98
C PRO A 406 -19.86 6.62 -12.17
N PHE A 407 -19.40 6.12 -13.31
CA PHE A 407 -20.29 5.79 -14.41
C PHE A 407 -20.01 4.39 -14.94
N TRP A 408 -21.03 3.72 -15.49
CA TRP A 408 -20.84 2.46 -16.18
C TRP A 408 -20.65 2.73 -17.65
N PRO A 409 -19.57 2.22 -18.27
CA PRO A 409 -19.36 2.41 -19.69
C PRO A 409 -20.58 1.92 -20.48
N LYS A 410 -21.07 2.78 -21.39
CA LYS A 410 -22.21 2.43 -22.25
C LYS A 410 -21.71 1.59 -23.44
N ARG A 411 -22.42 0.55 -23.75
CA ARG A 411 -22.25 -0.20 -25.02
C ARG A 411 -22.73 0.60 -26.20
#